data_94c932e1be2553bb2f0946567327e8aa
#
_entry.id   94c932e1be2553bb2f0946567327e8aa
#
_cell.length_a   1.000
_cell.length_b   1.000
_cell.length_c   1.000
_cell.angle_alpha   90.00
_cell.angle_beta   90.00
_cell.angle_gamma   90.00
#
_symmetry.space_group_name_H-M   'P 1'
#
loop_
_entity.id
_entity.type
_entity.pdbx_description
1 polymer ?
#
loop_
_entity_poly.entity_id
_entity_poly.type
_entity_poly.pdbx_seq_one_letter_code
_entity_poly.pdbx_strand_id
1 'polypeptide(L)'
;MNKREWLLKVFSGEDTGRVPVGFWFHFLKGSEMSGALQDPSLIEKNLDGHRRYNEAFHPDFVKAMSDGLFYRPLETFPDMHCAHDLASVRPLKRDHPYFNACVNLAQQIRRIFGDDILIYYNVPAPFHHVIKKYNGTTVMHALPSCITEDPEAFRIANNALVTDMITLSERVMTEGTMDGIYLSLHNDNVFSTELYEEFIKDGELALLQAANAIHSYNIAHICGFAGRVNNFDVYKDYPAAVFNWSLHTTHLSIQEGKQFFDSCTCVIGGFDQIPGSLIHKGSREEIRRFVFDLLNVNGSAGFILGADCTIPSDTPAEHLIWAREACREWEERRPRTAFQFK
;
A
#
# COMPACT_ATOMS: atom_id res chain seq x y z
N MET A 1 -1.60 -27.51 -1.21
CA MET A 1 -1.45 -26.10 -1.62
C MET A 1 -0.96 -25.34 -0.41
N ASN A 2 0.21 -24.74 -0.46
CA ASN A 2 0.74 -23.91 0.60
C ASN A 2 0.07 -22.52 0.60
N LYS A 3 0.33 -21.69 1.62
CA LYS A 3 -0.33 -20.39 1.76
C LYS A 3 0.01 -19.43 0.60
N ARG A 4 1.23 -19.45 0.09
CA ARG A 4 1.67 -18.64 -1.06
C ARG A 4 0.93 -19.01 -2.34
N GLU A 5 0.89 -20.29 -2.70
CA GLU A 5 0.18 -20.80 -3.87
C GLU A 5 -1.31 -20.47 -3.80
N TRP A 6 -1.90 -20.60 -2.62
CA TRP A 6 -3.29 -20.24 -2.40
C TRP A 6 -3.54 -18.75 -2.66
N LEU A 7 -2.72 -17.87 -2.10
CA LEU A 7 -2.89 -16.44 -2.24
C LEU A 7 -2.66 -15.97 -3.69
N LEU A 8 -1.70 -16.55 -4.42
CA LEU A 8 -1.48 -16.26 -5.85
C LEU A 8 -2.70 -16.62 -6.69
N LYS A 9 -3.42 -17.69 -6.38
CA LYS A 9 -4.70 -18.02 -7.04
C LYS A 9 -5.79 -16.99 -6.73
N VAL A 10 -5.86 -16.50 -5.50
CA VAL A 10 -6.78 -15.42 -5.16
C VAL A 10 -6.43 -14.15 -5.93
N PHE A 11 -5.15 -13.83 -6.06
CA PHE A 11 -4.69 -12.67 -6.83
C PHE A 11 -5.00 -12.79 -8.33
N SER A 12 -5.00 -14.00 -8.89
CA SER A 12 -5.42 -14.23 -10.28
C SER A 12 -6.94 -14.19 -10.48
N GLY A 13 -7.71 -13.93 -9.43
CA GLY A 13 -9.17 -13.86 -9.48
C GLY A 13 -9.88 -15.20 -9.30
N GLU A 14 -9.16 -16.29 -9.02
CA GLU A 14 -9.76 -17.60 -8.83
C GLU A 14 -10.62 -17.65 -7.55
N ASP A 15 -11.74 -18.36 -7.63
CA ASP A 15 -12.52 -18.74 -6.45
C ASP A 15 -11.89 -19.96 -5.78
N THR A 16 -11.16 -19.73 -4.73
CA THR A 16 -10.51 -20.81 -3.95
C THR A 16 -11.42 -21.38 -2.86
N GLY A 17 -12.65 -20.88 -2.74
CA GLY A 17 -13.59 -21.22 -1.67
C GLY A 17 -13.20 -20.69 -0.29
N ARG A 18 -12.12 -19.92 -0.20
CA ARG A 18 -11.58 -19.32 1.03
C ARG A 18 -11.22 -17.87 0.80
N VAL A 19 -11.37 -17.05 1.84
CA VAL A 19 -11.08 -15.61 1.82
C VAL A 19 -9.84 -15.34 2.67
N PRO A 20 -8.72 -14.88 2.08
CA PRO A 20 -7.58 -14.44 2.87
C PRO A 20 -7.91 -13.20 3.70
N VAL A 21 -7.25 -13.07 4.86
CA VAL A 21 -7.46 -11.93 5.77
C VAL A 21 -6.12 -11.31 6.12
N GLY A 22 -6.04 -9.99 5.93
CA GLY A 22 -4.86 -9.21 6.29
C GLY A 22 -5.19 -7.77 6.61
N PHE A 23 -4.56 -7.28 7.67
CA PHE A 23 -4.67 -5.90 8.11
C PHE A 23 -3.28 -5.32 8.31
N TRP A 24 -3.17 -4.00 8.39
CA TRP A 24 -1.92 -3.30 8.68
C TRP A 24 -2.17 -2.01 9.41
N PHE A 25 -1.17 -1.59 10.18
CA PHE A 25 -1.15 -0.33 10.90
C PHE A 25 0.29 0.16 11.03
N HIS A 26 0.46 1.49 11.17
CA HIS A 26 1.78 2.05 11.40
C HIS A 26 2.29 1.73 12.80
N PHE A 27 3.54 1.32 12.89
CA PHE A 27 4.23 1.09 14.16
C PHE A 27 4.93 2.37 14.68
N LEU A 28 5.24 3.30 13.76
CA LEU A 28 5.84 4.59 14.05
C LEU A 28 4.90 5.73 13.64
N LYS A 29 5.15 6.95 14.16
CA LYS A 29 4.28 8.10 13.90
C LYS A 29 5.09 9.38 13.70
N GLY A 30 4.51 10.36 13.01
CA GLY A 30 5.07 11.70 12.86
C GLY A 30 6.46 11.71 12.20
N SER A 31 7.45 12.30 12.89
CA SER A 31 8.83 12.38 12.41
C SER A 31 9.56 11.03 12.40
N GLU A 32 9.13 10.07 13.23
CA GLU A 32 9.71 8.73 13.26
C GLU A 32 9.56 7.98 11.92
N MET A 33 8.60 8.37 11.07
CA MET A 33 8.33 7.71 9.77
C MET A 33 9.51 7.72 8.79
N SER A 34 10.49 8.61 8.96
CA SER A 34 11.66 8.77 8.07
C SER A 34 12.98 8.99 8.81
N GLY A 35 13.01 8.74 10.12
CA GLY A 35 14.14 9.08 10.99
C GLY A 35 15.18 7.97 11.19
N ALA A 36 14.98 6.78 10.63
CA ALA A 36 15.76 5.60 11.02
C ALA A 36 17.23 5.61 10.57
N LEU A 37 17.62 6.44 9.61
CA LEU A 37 19.04 6.62 9.26
C LEU A 37 19.82 7.40 10.34
N GLN A 38 19.14 8.30 11.05
CA GLN A 38 19.69 9.08 12.15
C GLN A 38 19.49 8.38 13.50
N ASP A 39 18.40 7.64 13.65
CA ASP A 39 18.08 6.87 14.85
C ASP A 39 17.75 5.40 14.48
N PRO A 40 18.76 4.51 14.46
CA PRO A 40 18.54 3.09 14.14
C PRO A 40 17.60 2.35 15.09
N SER A 41 17.31 2.87 16.29
CA SER A 41 16.37 2.24 17.24
C SER A 41 14.95 2.20 16.67
N LEU A 42 14.61 3.07 15.72
CA LEU A 42 13.34 3.07 15.02
C LEU A 42 13.14 1.80 14.17
N ILE A 43 14.22 1.22 13.63
CA ILE A 43 14.16 -0.08 12.94
C ILE A 43 13.72 -1.18 13.89
N GLU A 44 14.32 -1.27 15.09
CA GLU A 44 13.93 -2.27 16.08
C GLU A 44 12.49 -2.08 16.54
N LYS A 45 12.05 -0.84 16.76
CA LYS A 45 10.66 -0.52 17.10
C LYS A 45 9.67 -0.98 16.01
N ASN A 46 10.02 -0.79 14.74
CA ASN A 46 9.24 -1.28 13.59
C ASN A 46 9.20 -2.83 13.58
N LEU A 47 10.33 -3.49 13.72
CA LEU A 47 10.44 -4.95 13.74
C LEU A 47 9.67 -5.58 14.91
N ASP A 48 9.72 -4.96 16.09
CA ASP A 48 8.92 -5.38 17.23
C ASP A 48 7.42 -5.27 16.97
N GLY A 49 7.00 -4.24 16.24
CA GLY A 49 5.64 -4.11 15.76
C GLY A 49 5.23 -5.29 14.88
N HIS A 50 6.07 -5.67 13.90
CA HIS A 50 5.82 -6.82 13.03
C HIS A 50 5.81 -8.15 13.80
N ARG A 51 6.71 -8.34 14.77
CA ARG A 51 6.74 -9.55 15.61
C ARG A 51 5.43 -9.70 16.40
N ARG A 52 5.03 -8.65 17.14
CA ARG A 52 3.77 -8.64 17.90
C ARG A 52 2.55 -8.88 17.01
N TYR A 53 2.52 -8.26 15.83
CA TYR A 53 1.44 -8.47 14.87
C TYR A 53 1.38 -9.92 14.39
N ASN A 54 2.53 -10.51 14.03
CA ASN A 54 2.59 -11.90 13.61
C ASN A 54 2.14 -12.86 14.73
N GLU A 55 2.63 -12.67 15.95
CA GLU A 55 2.29 -13.49 17.12
C GLU A 55 0.81 -13.41 17.48
N ALA A 56 0.22 -12.21 17.42
CA ALA A 56 -1.15 -11.98 17.82
C ALA A 56 -2.18 -12.41 16.77
N PHE A 57 -1.86 -12.25 15.47
CA PHE A 57 -2.87 -12.42 14.42
C PHE A 57 -2.55 -13.53 13.42
N HIS A 58 -1.27 -13.80 13.08
CA HIS A 58 -0.88 -14.73 12.02
C HIS A 58 -1.57 -14.45 10.68
N PRO A 59 -1.30 -13.32 10.00
CA PRO A 59 -2.00 -12.88 8.80
C PRO A 59 -1.87 -13.88 7.65
N ASP A 60 -2.77 -13.79 6.65
CA ASP A 60 -2.68 -14.61 5.44
C ASP A 60 -1.77 -13.96 4.39
N PHE A 61 -1.62 -12.63 4.39
CA PHE A 61 -0.59 -11.89 3.66
C PHE A 61 -0.09 -10.72 4.50
N VAL A 62 1.04 -10.14 4.12
CA VAL A 62 1.67 -9.06 4.88
C VAL A 62 1.94 -7.85 3.99
N LYS A 63 1.50 -6.69 4.42
CA LYS A 63 2.08 -5.41 4.01
C LYS A 63 3.23 -5.11 4.97
N ALA A 64 4.47 -5.22 4.48
CA ALA A 64 5.65 -4.85 5.23
C ALA A 64 5.69 -3.32 5.39
N MET A 65 5.42 -2.84 6.60
CA MET A 65 5.44 -1.40 6.89
C MET A 65 6.88 -0.91 6.92
N SER A 66 7.17 0.04 6.03
CA SER A 66 8.50 0.65 5.91
C SER A 66 8.74 1.83 6.86
N ASP A 67 7.97 1.89 7.95
CA ASP A 67 8.07 2.96 8.95
C ASP A 67 9.50 3.11 9.46
N GLY A 68 9.94 4.34 9.60
CA GLY A 68 11.35 4.69 9.85
C GLY A 68 12.14 4.95 8.56
N LEU A 69 11.78 4.29 7.47
CA LEU A 69 12.37 4.40 6.13
C LEU A 69 11.32 4.65 5.05
N PHE A 70 10.12 5.10 5.43
CA PHE A 70 8.99 5.26 4.51
C PHE A 70 9.29 6.30 3.42
N TYR A 71 10.00 7.37 3.78
CA TYR A 71 10.43 8.39 2.82
C TYR A 71 11.94 8.37 2.64
N ARG A 72 12.41 8.73 1.43
CA ARG A 72 13.85 8.99 1.22
C ARG A 72 14.32 10.11 2.15
N PRO A 73 15.61 10.20 2.46
CA PRO A 73 16.15 11.22 3.36
C PRO A 73 15.74 12.62 2.94
N LEU A 74 15.01 13.32 3.80
CA LEU A 74 14.43 14.64 3.49
C LEU A 74 15.47 15.75 3.37
N GLU A 75 16.68 15.55 3.93
CA GLU A 75 17.83 16.42 3.78
C GLU A 75 18.43 16.41 2.35
N THR A 76 18.03 15.45 1.52
CA THR A 76 18.45 15.38 0.11
C THR A 76 17.64 16.31 -0.81
N PHE A 77 16.63 16.98 -0.26
CA PHE A 77 15.86 17.99 -0.98
C PHE A 77 16.39 19.39 -0.69
N PRO A 78 16.33 20.32 -1.68
CA PRO A 78 16.72 21.70 -1.46
C PRO A 78 15.80 22.42 -0.46
N ASP A 79 16.29 23.51 0.11
CA ASP A 79 15.43 24.54 0.66
C ASP A 79 14.88 25.34 -0.52
N MET A 80 13.56 25.32 -0.68
CA MET A 80 12.91 25.85 -1.87
C MET A 80 12.57 27.33 -1.70
N HIS A 81 13.14 28.17 -2.56
CA HIS A 81 12.89 29.60 -2.67
C HIS A 81 12.15 29.96 -3.96
N CYS A 82 12.29 29.14 -4.99
CA CYS A 82 11.59 29.26 -6.27
C CYS A 82 11.40 27.88 -6.92
N ALA A 83 10.56 27.82 -7.96
CA ALA A 83 10.27 26.57 -8.68
C ALA A 83 11.54 25.89 -9.25
N HIS A 84 12.52 26.69 -9.69
CA HIS A 84 13.78 26.21 -10.27
C HIS A 84 14.63 25.38 -9.30
N ASP A 85 14.49 25.60 -7.98
CA ASP A 85 15.26 24.85 -6.97
C ASP A 85 14.99 23.35 -7.03
N LEU A 86 13.81 22.92 -7.51
CA LEU A 86 13.49 21.52 -7.76
C LEU A 86 14.45 20.86 -8.76
N ALA A 87 15.01 21.62 -9.71
CA ALA A 87 15.99 21.11 -10.64
C ALA A 87 17.28 20.63 -9.99
N SER A 88 17.50 20.89 -8.71
CA SER A 88 18.65 20.40 -7.95
C SER A 88 18.45 18.98 -7.38
N VAL A 89 17.24 18.47 -7.34
CA VAL A 89 16.94 17.10 -6.88
C VAL A 89 17.62 16.09 -7.82
N ARG A 90 18.38 15.17 -7.25
CA ARG A 90 19.10 14.13 -8.00
C ARG A 90 18.70 12.74 -7.48
N PRO A 91 18.77 11.70 -8.34
CA PRO A 91 18.65 10.33 -7.87
C PRO A 91 19.73 10.01 -6.84
N LEU A 92 19.37 9.22 -5.86
CA LEU A 92 20.32 8.65 -4.91
C LEU A 92 21.21 7.63 -5.64
N LYS A 93 22.45 7.50 -5.22
CA LYS A 93 23.30 6.41 -5.71
C LYS A 93 22.69 5.07 -5.29
N ARG A 94 22.82 4.04 -6.15
CA ARG A 94 22.28 2.70 -5.88
C ARG A 94 22.77 2.09 -4.57
N ASP A 95 23.98 2.45 -4.12
CA ASP A 95 24.61 2.03 -2.86
C ASP A 95 24.31 2.96 -1.67
N HIS A 96 23.41 3.93 -1.83
CA HIS A 96 23.07 4.88 -0.77
C HIS A 96 22.58 4.14 0.49
N PRO A 97 22.97 4.59 1.71
CA PRO A 97 22.59 3.96 2.98
C PRO A 97 21.08 3.73 3.16
N TYR A 98 20.24 4.61 2.60
CA TYR A 98 18.80 4.48 2.59
C TYR A 98 18.34 3.14 1.97
N PHE A 99 18.79 2.83 0.76
CA PHE A 99 18.42 1.58 0.09
C PHE A 99 18.93 0.36 0.83
N ASN A 100 20.16 0.43 1.35
CA ASN A 100 20.74 -0.67 2.15
C ASN A 100 19.93 -0.92 3.43
N ALA A 101 19.48 0.14 4.10
CA ALA A 101 18.63 0.03 5.28
C ALA A 101 17.25 -0.56 4.94
N CYS A 102 16.64 -0.15 3.82
CA CYS A 102 15.36 -0.71 3.34
C CYS A 102 15.48 -2.21 3.03
N VAL A 103 16.53 -2.63 2.34
CA VAL A 103 16.80 -4.06 2.05
C VAL A 103 16.99 -4.85 3.35
N ASN A 104 17.75 -4.32 4.29
CA ASN A 104 17.96 -4.98 5.58
C ASN A 104 16.65 -5.12 6.37
N LEU A 105 15.84 -4.06 6.43
CA LEU A 105 14.51 -4.10 7.05
C LEU A 105 13.63 -5.17 6.38
N ALA A 106 13.59 -5.21 5.06
CA ALA A 106 12.82 -6.20 4.30
C ALA A 106 13.26 -7.64 4.65
N GLN A 107 14.57 -7.92 4.65
CA GLN A 107 15.10 -9.24 5.02
C GLN A 107 14.73 -9.64 6.46
N GLN A 108 14.76 -8.70 7.40
CA GLN A 108 14.39 -8.97 8.78
C GLN A 108 12.88 -9.24 8.91
N ILE A 109 12.02 -8.50 8.19
CA ILE A 109 10.58 -8.76 8.13
C ILE A 109 10.31 -10.15 7.54
N ARG A 110 11.03 -10.54 6.47
CA ARG A 110 10.94 -11.89 5.89
C ARG A 110 11.25 -12.97 6.95
N ARG A 111 12.27 -12.79 7.77
CA ARG A 111 12.61 -13.74 8.86
C ARG A 111 11.52 -13.85 9.91
N ILE A 112 10.79 -12.76 10.21
CA ILE A 112 9.69 -12.76 11.19
C ILE A 112 8.51 -13.59 10.67
N PHE A 113 8.15 -13.45 9.40
CA PHE A 113 6.95 -14.09 8.85
C PHE A 113 7.24 -15.43 8.15
N GLY A 114 8.50 -15.71 7.78
CA GLY A 114 8.90 -16.92 7.07
C GLY A 114 8.61 -16.88 5.57
N ASP A 115 8.86 -18.00 4.88
CA ASP A 115 8.79 -18.10 3.41
C ASP A 115 7.43 -18.56 2.88
N ASP A 116 6.55 -19.04 3.75
CA ASP A 116 5.23 -19.58 3.37
C ASP A 116 4.16 -18.50 3.13
N ILE A 117 4.49 -17.22 3.32
CA ILE A 117 3.57 -16.10 3.21
C ILE A 117 4.04 -15.11 2.16
N LEU A 118 3.09 -14.44 1.46
CA LEU A 118 3.42 -13.32 0.58
C LEU A 118 3.56 -12.03 1.39
N ILE A 119 4.67 -11.31 1.12
CA ILE A 119 5.00 -10.04 1.80
C ILE A 119 5.24 -8.96 0.75
N TYR A 120 4.49 -7.87 0.85
CA TYR A 120 4.55 -6.72 -0.05
C TYR A 120 5.17 -5.53 0.66
N TYR A 121 6.26 -4.99 0.12
CA TYR A 121 6.93 -3.84 0.72
C TYR A 121 6.14 -2.56 0.46
N ASN A 122 5.90 -1.77 1.51
CA ASN A 122 5.16 -0.51 1.39
C ASN A 122 6.04 0.58 0.76
N VAL A 123 5.66 1.04 -0.43
CA VAL A 123 6.36 2.06 -1.20
C VAL A 123 5.42 3.25 -1.42
N PRO A 124 5.77 4.47 -1.01
CA PRO A 124 5.00 5.66 -1.38
C PRO A 124 5.25 6.00 -2.86
N ALA A 125 4.25 6.60 -3.51
CA ALA A 125 4.42 7.10 -4.87
C ALA A 125 5.56 8.16 -4.93
N PRO A 126 6.27 8.26 -6.07
CA PRO A 126 7.49 9.08 -6.16
C PRO A 126 7.30 10.50 -5.67
N PHE A 127 6.27 11.19 -6.15
CA PHE A 127 6.05 12.58 -5.81
C PHE A 127 5.62 12.83 -4.34
N HIS A 128 5.17 11.81 -3.62
CA HIS A 128 4.84 11.95 -2.19
C HIS A 128 6.03 12.35 -1.32
N HIS A 129 7.25 12.12 -1.78
CA HIS A 129 8.46 12.55 -1.08
C HIS A 129 8.60 14.08 -1.07
N VAL A 130 8.24 14.76 -2.19
CA VAL A 130 8.18 16.23 -2.25
C VAL A 130 7.08 16.76 -1.35
N ILE A 131 5.88 16.18 -1.45
CA ILE A 131 4.76 16.52 -0.56
C ILE A 131 5.18 16.40 0.91
N LYS A 132 5.85 15.32 1.29
CA LYS A 132 6.32 15.10 2.66
C LYS A 132 7.35 16.14 3.10
N LYS A 133 8.33 16.45 2.24
CA LYS A 133 9.38 17.44 2.55
C LYS A 133 8.80 18.81 2.88
N TYR A 134 7.82 19.25 2.09
CA TYR A 134 7.31 20.62 2.17
C TYR A 134 5.96 20.74 2.90
N ASN A 135 5.42 19.62 3.40
CA ASN A 135 4.16 19.60 4.13
C ASN A 135 4.19 20.55 5.34
N GLY A 136 3.14 21.35 5.50
CA GLY A 136 3.05 22.35 6.58
C GLY A 136 3.85 23.62 6.33
N THR A 137 4.45 23.78 5.16
CA THR A 137 5.15 24.99 4.73
C THR A 137 4.30 25.78 3.70
N THR A 138 4.64 27.04 3.46
CA THR A 138 4.04 27.86 2.40
C THR A 138 4.33 27.29 1.01
N VAL A 139 5.45 26.58 0.84
CA VAL A 139 5.85 25.91 -0.38
C VAL A 139 4.83 24.85 -0.82
N MET A 140 4.23 24.12 0.12
CA MET A 140 3.23 23.10 -0.20
C MET A 140 2.05 23.67 -1.01
N HIS A 141 1.59 24.86 -0.66
CA HIS A 141 0.49 25.53 -1.37
C HIS A 141 0.92 26.08 -2.74
N ALA A 142 2.23 26.27 -2.94
CA ALA A 142 2.79 26.77 -4.19
C ALA A 142 3.18 25.65 -5.18
N LEU A 143 3.17 24.38 -4.76
CA LEU A 143 3.61 23.26 -5.62
C LEU A 143 2.89 23.21 -6.97
N PRO A 144 1.56 23.39 -7.09
CA PRO A 144 0.91 23.43 -8.40
C PRO A 144 1.42 24.57 -9.29
N SER A 145 1.69 25.76 -8.68
CA SER A 145 2.27 26.89 -9.41
C SER A 145 3.70 26.62 -9.87
N CYS A 146 4.48 25.88 -9.07
CA CYS A 146 5.84 25.52 -9.44
C CYS A 146 5.90 24.68 -10.72
N ILE A 147 4.91 23.84 -10.97
CA ILE A 147 4.82 23.07 -12.23
C ILE A 147 4.65 24.00 -13.43
N THR A 148 3.79 25.02 -13.30
CA THR A 148 3.52 25.96 -14.39
C THR A 148 4.62 27.01 -14.57
N GLU A 149 5.33 27.37 -13.51
CA GLU A 149 6.44 28.33 -13.53
C GLU A 149 7.72 27.73 -14.12
N ASP A 150 8.08 26.51 -13.73
CA ASP A 150 9.23 25.78 -14.26
C ASP A 150 8.94 24.29 -14.39
N PRO A 151 8.21 23.89 -15.45
CA PRO A 151 7.83 22.50 -15.68
C PRO A 151 9.05 21.59 -15.87
N GLU A 152 10.16 22.09 -16.37
CA GLU A 152 11.39 21.30 -16.55
C GLU A 152 12.04 20.98 -15.21
N ALA A 153 12.14 21.95 -14.30
CA ALA A 153 12.65 21.71 -12.95
C ALA A 153 11.80 20.66 -12.21
N PHE A 154 10.48 20.72 -12.37
CA PHE A 154 9.56 19.73 -11.82
C PHE A 154 9.79 18.33 -12.42
N ARG A 155 9.92 18.21 -13.76
CA ARG A 155 10.20 16.94 -14.44
C ARG A 155 11.54 16.32 -13.95
N ILE A 156 12.58 17.14 -13.79
CA ILE A 156 13.88 16.69 -13.27
C ILE A 156 13.71 16.08 -11.88
N ALA A 157 13.01 16.78 -10.98
CA ALA A 157 12.77 16.29 -9.63
C ALA A 157 11.95 14.99 -9.62
N ASN A 158 10.84 14.97 -10.36
CA ASN A 158 9.97 13.78 -10.40
C ASN A 158 10.72 12.57 -10.98
N ASN A 159 11.45 12.73 -12.08
CA ASN A 159 12.27 11.67 -12.68
C ASN A 159 13.34 11.13 -11.73
N ALA A 160 13.96 11.99 -10.93
CA ALA A 160 14.91 11.56 -9.90
C ALA A 160 14.23 10.68 -8.83
N LEU A 161 13.03 11.06 -8.39
CA LEU A 161 12.24 10.28 -7.42
C LEU A 161 11.71 8.97 -7.99
N VAL A 162 11.27 8.98 -9.24
CA VAL A 162 10.88 7.75 -9.97
C VAL A 162 12.05 6.77 -10.02
N THR A 163 13.24 7.25 -10.38
CA THR A 163 14.47 6.44 -10.40
C THR A 163 14.78 5.84 -9.03
N ASP A 164 14.61 6.62 -7.96
CA ASP A 164 14.84 6.14 -6.60
C ASP A 164 13.82 5.06 -6.20
N MET A 165 12.54 5.26 -6.52
CA MET A 165 11.49 4.30 -6.15
C MET A 165 11.57 3.02 -6.99
N ILE A 166 11.98 3.09 -8.25
CA ILE A 166 12.32 1.91 -9.06
C ILE A 166 13.49 1.17 -8.42
N THR A 167 14.58 1.87 -8.09
CA THR A 167 15.76 1.28 -7.44
C THR A 167 15.39 0.61 -6.09
N LEU A 168 14.57 1.29 -5.28
CA LEU A 168 14.08 0.74 -4.02
C LEU A 168 13.29 -0.56 -4.25
N SER A 169 12.31 -0.51 -5.17
CA SER A 169 11.43 -1.63 -5.47
C SER A 169 12.22 -2.84 -5.98
N GLU A 170 13.10 -2.64 -6.96
CA GLU A 170 14.00 -3.69 -7.46
C GLU A 170 14.80 -4.33 -6.32
N ARG A 171 15.45 -3.51 -5.49
CA ARG A 171 16.34 -4.00 -4.43
C ARG A 171 15.58 -4.72 -3.31
N VAL A 172 14.44 -4.21 -2.85
CA VAL A 172 13.67 -4.89 -1.80
C VAL A 172 13.05 -6.20 -2.31
N MET A 173 12.74 -6.30 -3.60
CA MET A 173 12.21 -7.52 -4.20
C MET A 173 13.31 -8.55 -4.47
N THR A 174 14.48 -8.14 -4.98
CA THR A 174 15.55 -9.07 -5.37
C THR A 174 16.50 -9.39 -4.22
N GLU A 175 16.96 -8.40 -3.48
CA GLU A 175 17.88 -8.54 -2.36
C GLU A 175 17.14 -8.71 -1.02
N GLY A 176 16.01 -7.99 -0.85
CA GLY A 176 15.18 -8.00 0.36
C GLY A 176 14.20 -9.16 0.45
N THR A 177 14.06 -9.96 -0.63
CA THR A 177 13.18 -11.15 -0.72
C THR A 177 11.69 -10.86 -0.56
N MET A 178 11.25 -9.63 -0.93
CA MET A 178 9.83 -9.28 -0.95
C MET A 178 9.14 -9.86 -2.20
N ASP A 179 7.88 -10.21 -2.07
CA ASP A 179 7.10 -10.80 -3.17
C ASP A 179 6.53 -9.75 -4.13
N GLY A 180 6.64 -8.50 -3.78
CA GLY A 180 6.19 -7.36 -4.55
C GLY A 180 6.17 -6.08 -3.75
N ILE A 181 5.61 -5.05 -4.36
CA ILE A 181 5.38 -3.76 -3.71
C ILE A 181 3.90 -3.50 -3.46
N TYR A 182 3.63 -2.78 -2.38
CA TYR A 182 2.35 -2.16 -2.07
C TYR A 182 2.52 -0.66 -2.33
N LEU A 183 2.18 -0.22 -3.53
CA LEU A 183 2.39 1.16 -3.97
C LEU A 183 1.25 2.04 -3.47
N SER A 184 1.57 2.99 -2.59
CA SER A 184 0.61 3.95 -2.05
C SER A 184 0.51 5.17 -2.94
N LEU A 185 -0.64 5.33 -3.59
CA LEU A 185 -0.99 6.37 -4.55
C LEU A 185 -1.99 7.35 -3.92
N HIS A 186 -1.94 8.61 -4.28
CA HIS A 186 -3.04 9.57 -4.09
C HIS A 186 -2.85 10.79 -4.98
N ASN A 187 -3.96 11.39 -5.41
CA ASN A 187 -3.98 12.61 -6.21
C ASN A 187 -4.84 13.72 -5.58
N ASP A 188 -5.11 13.59 -4.30
CA ASP A 188 -6.05 14.39 -3.54
C ASP A 188 -5.75 15.89 -3.60
N ASN A 189 -6.51 16.65 -4.37
CA ASN A 189 -6.58 18.12 -4.37
C ASN A 189 -5.24 18.91 -4.39
N VAL A 190 -4.09 18.25 -4.48
CA VAL A 190 -2.78 18.92 -4.60
C VAL A 190 -2.58 19.39 -6.05
N PHE A 191 -3.02 18.57 -7.00
CA PHE A 191 -2.90 18.85 -8.43
C PHE A 191 -4.24 18.68 -9.12
N SER A 192 -4.47 19.46 -10.20
CA SER A 192 -5.56 19.15 -11.13
C SER A 192 -5.31 17.80 -11.81
N THR A 193 -6.37 17.20 -12.35
CA THR A 193 -6.26 15.95 -13.13
C THR A 193 -5.27 16.09 -14.27
N GLU A 194 -5.31 17.22 -14.99
CA GLU A 194 -4.45 17.49 -16.14
C GLU A 194 -2.97 17.54 -15.73
N LEU A 195 -2.63 18.25 -14.64
CA LEU A 195 -1.26 18.32 -14.13
C LEU A 195 -0.77 16.95 -13.63
N TYR A 196 -1.65 16.17 -13.00
CA TYR A 196 -1.31 14.83 -12.55
C TYR A 196 -1.02 13.90 -13.74
N GLU A 197 -1.87 13.89 -14.75
CA GLU A 197 -1.71 13.06 -15.95
C GLU A 197 -0.47 13.46 -16.75
N GLU A 198 -0.19 14.76 -16.88
CA GLU A 198 0.94 15.25 -17.65
C GLU A 198 2.29 15.04 -16.95
N PHE A 199 2.36 15.17 -15.62
CA PHE A 199 3.65 15.28 -14.92
C PHE A 199 3.94 14.14 -13.95
N ILE A 200 2.93 13.40 -13.46
CA ILE A 200 3.11 12.43 -12.37
C ILE A 200 2.83 11.00 -12.81
N LYS A 201 1.73 10.79 -13.53
CA LYS A 201 1.19 9.47 -13.88
C LYS A 201 2.23 8.56 -14.54
N ASP A 202 2.94 9.03 -15.56
CA ASP A 202 3.92 8.24 -16.30
C ASP A 202 5.02 7.67 -15.40
N GLY A 203 5.44 8.43 -14.38
CA GLY A 203 6.44 7.97 -13.41
C GLY A 203 5.92 6.85 -12.50
N GLU A 204 4.67 6.91 -12.11
CA GLU A 204 4.03 5.85 -11.30
C GLU A 204 3.77 4.60 -12.13
N LEU A 205 3.37 4.76 -13.40
CA LEU A 205 3.24 3.65 -14.35
C LEU A 205 4.59 2.95 -14.57
N ALA A 206 5.66 3.71 -14.79
CA ALA A 206 7.02 3.17 -14.94
C ALA A 206 7.46 2.37 -13.71
N LEU A 207 7.15 2.86 -12.51
CA LEU A 207 7.45 2.16 -11.26
C LEU A 207 6.70 0.82 -11.16
N LEU A 208 5.39 0.80 -11.44
CA LEU A 208 4.61 -0.43 -11.45
C LEU A 208 5.08 -1.40 -12.52
N GLN A 209 5.42 -0.92 -13.72
CA GLN A 209 5.96 -1.75 -14.79
C GLN A 209 7.29 -2.39 -14.40
N ALA A 210 8.21 -1.65 -13.77
CA ALA A 210 9.47 -2.16 -13.28
C ALA A 210 9.26 -3.25 -12.21
N ALA A 211 8.36 -3.04 -11.26
CA ALA A 211 8.00 -4.04 -10.25
C ALA A 211 7.34 -5.28 -10.89
N ASN A 212 6.46 -5.10 -11.87
CA ASN A 212 5.78 -6.20 -12.57
C ASN A 212 6.74 -7.04 -13.43
N ALA A 213 7.85 -6.48 -13.88
CA ALA A 213 8.90 -7.23 -14.57
C ALA A 213 9.60 -8.26 -13.65
N ILE A 214 9.52 -8.08 -12.32
CA ILE A 214 10.08 -9.00 -11.34
C ILE A 214 9.02 -10.00 -10.86
N HIS A 215 7.84 -9.50 -10.44
CA HIS A 215 6.69 -10.29 -10.00
C HIS A 215 5.39 -9.67 -10.47
N SER A 216 4.46 -10.49 -10.99
CA SER A 216 3.27 -10.04 -11.71
C SER A 216 2.16 -9.44 -10.85
N TYR A 217 2.16 -9.65 -9.54
CA TYR A 217 1.05 -9.26 -8.66
C TYR A 217 1.46 -8.17 -7.67
N ASN A 218 1.77 -6.97 -8.18
CA ASN A 218 1.97 -5.81 -7.32
C ASN A 218 0.62 -5.16 -6.97
N ILE A 219 0.57 -4.45 -5.85
CA ILE A 219 -0.66 -3.88 -5.30
C ILE A 219 -0.65 -2.37 -5.52
N ALA A 220 -1.70 -1.85 -6.18
CA ALA A 220 -1.98 -0.43 -6.25
C ALA A 220 -2.97 -0.04 -5.14
N HIS A 221 -2.55 0.83 -4.26
CA HIS A 221 -3.36 1.36 -3.16
C HIS A 221 -3.68 2.83 -3.39
N ILE A 222 -4.93 3.14 -3.67
CA ILE A 222 -5.41 4.53 -3.80
C ILE A 222 -5.82 5.00 -2.42
N CYS A 223 -4.93 5.77 -1.80
CA CYS A 223 -4.97 6.09 -0.37
C CYS A 223 -6.07 7.10 -0.04
N GLY A 224 -7.07 6.67 0.74
CA GLY A 224 -8.10 7.53 1.33
C GLY A 224 -7.83 7.95 2.77
N PHE A 225 -6.58 7.85 3.24
CA PHE A 225 -6.22 8.23 4.62
C PHE A 225 -6.62 9.68 4.94
N ALA A 226 -7.14 9.90 6.14
CA ALA A 226 -7.65 11.19 6.59
C ALA A 226 -8.82 11.76 5.74
N GLY A 227 -9.60 10.89 5.09
CA GLY A 227 -10.77 11.29 4.31
C GLY A 227 -10.45 11.89 2.93
N ARG A 228 -9.28 11.60 2.39
CA ARG A 228 -8.88 12.05 1.05
C ARG A 228 -9.80 11.50 -0.02
N VAL A 229 -10.26 12.38 -0.90
CA VAL A 229 -11.10 12.04 -2.04
C VAL A 229 -10.26 12.11 -3.32
N ASN A 230 -9.94 10.95 -3.88
CA ASN A 230 -9.16 10.85 -5.10
C ASN A 230 -10.05 10.91 -6.35
N ASN A 231 -9.52 11.45 -7.46
CA ASN A 231 -10.08 11.21 -8.77
C ASN A 231 -9.62 9.83 -9.26
N PHE A 232 -10.56 8.88 -9.36
CA PHE A 232 -10.25 7.49 -9.73
C PHE A 232 -9.98 7.31 -11.22
N ASP A 233 -10.47 8.20 -12.07
CA ASP A 233 -10.33 8.08 -13.53
C ASP A 233 -8.84 8.02 -13.94
N VAL A 234 -7.97 8.71 -13.21
CA VAL A 234 -6.53 8.71 -13.50
C VAL A 234 -5.86 7.35 -13.27
N TYR A 235 -6.48 6.47 -12.46
CA TYR A 235 -5.92 5.16 -12.11
C TYR A 235 -6.51 3.99 -12.89
N LYS A 236 -7.46 4.24 -13.80
CA LYS A 236 -8.21 3.21 -14.51
C LYS A 236 -7.31 2.21 -15.24
N ASP A 237 -6.26 2.69 -15.88
CA ASP A 237 -5.32 1.95 -16.74
C ASP A 237 -4.02 1.53 -16.02
N TYR A 238 -3.95 1.66 -14.68
CA TYR A 238 -2.77 1.23 -13.93
C TYR A 238 -2.58 -0.28 -14.04
N PRO A 239 -1.35 -0.76 -14.35
CA PRO A 239 -1.09 -2.16 -14.60
C PRO A 239 -0.90 -2.97 -13.30
N ALA A 240 -1.88 -2.90 -12.40
CA ALA A 240 -1.90 -3.66 -11.15
C ALA A 240 -3.02 -4.69 -11.17
N ALA A 241 -2.70 -5.94 -10.87
CA ALA A 241 -3.72 -6.98 -10.74
C ALA A 241 -4.51 -6.87 -9.42
N VAL A 242 -3.92 -6.27 -8.40
CA VAL A 242 -4.49 -6.17 -7.05
C VAL A 242 -4.68 -4.70 -6.70
N PHE A 243 -5.91 -4.34 -6.36
CA PHE A 243 -6.25 -2.97 -5.94
C PHE A 243 -6.77 -2.92 -4.51
N ASN A 244 -6.44 -1.82 -3.84
CA ASN A 244 -7.01 -1.44 -2.54
C ASN A 244 -7.31 0.04 -2.56
N TRP A 245 -8.49 0.44 -2.10
CA TRP A 245 -8.90 1.85 -2.01
C TRP A 245 -9.87 2.09 -0.86
N SER A 246 -10.20 3.35 -0.59
CA SER A 246 -11.18 3.72 0.43
C SER A 246 -12.60 3.57 -0.12
N LEU A 247 -13.21 2.41 0.11
CA LEU A 247 -14.59 2.07 -0.24
C LEU A 247 -15.57 3.05 0.40
N HIS A 248 -15.32 3.40 1.67
CA HIS A 248 -16.22 4.22 2.48
C HIS A 248 -16.16 5.72 2.14
N THR A 249 -15.03 6.20 1.60
CA THR A 249 -14.87 7.60 1.21
C THR A 249 -15.36 7.86 -0.21
N THR A 250 -15.19 6.90 -1.11
CA THR A 250 -15.42 7.12 -2.55
C THR A 250 -16.72 6.51 -3.05
N HIS A 251 -17.37 5.68 -2.24
CA HIS A 251 -18.59 4.94 -2.60
C HIS A 251 -18.47 4.04 -3.84
N LEU A 252 -17.23 3.73 -4.27
CA LEU A 252 -16.97 2.75 -5.32
C LEU A 252 -16.93 1.36 -4.66
N SER A 253 -17.95 0.54 -4.90
CA SER A 253 -18.04 -0.81 -4.34
C SER A 253 -16.94 -1.74 -4.90
N ILE A 254 -16.71 -2.86 -4.23
CA ILE A 254 -15.76 -3.89 -4.67
C ILE A 254 -16.08 -4.40 -6.08
N GLN A 255 -17.36 -4.62 -6.37
CA GLN A 255 -17.80 -5.12 -7.68
C GLN A 255 -17.62 -4.07 -8.78
N GLU A 256 -17.96 -2.81 -8.50
CA GLU A 256 -17.74 -1.70 -9.43
C GLU A 256 -16.27 -1.47 -9.68
N GLY A 257 -15.41 -1.51 -8.65
CA GLY A 257 -13.97 -1.36 -8.81
C GLY A 257 -13.33 -2.46 -9.65
N LYS A 258 -13.77 -3.70 -9.51
CA LYS A 258 -13.31 -4.82 -10.38
C LYS A 258 -13.67 -4.62 -11.86
N GLN A 259 -14.71 -3.85 -12.15
CA GLN A 259 -15.11 -3.53 -13.52
C GLN A 259 -14.47 -2.23 -14.01
N PHE A 260 -14.15 -1.34 -13.10
CA PHE A 260 -13.62 -0.01 -13.40
C PHE A 260 -12.13 -0.04 -13.77
N PHE A 261 -11.31 -0.74 -12.99
CA PHE A 261 -9.86 -0.83 -13.25
C PHE A 261 -9.57 -1.91 -14.29
N ASP A 262 -8.96 -1.55 -15.40
CA ASP A 262 -8.79 -2.41 -16.58
C ASP A 262 -8.03 -3.72 -16.30
N SER A 263 -7.13 -3.73 -15.32
CA SER A 263 -6.28 -4.89 -14.97
C SER A 263 -6.67 -5.60 -13.67
N CYS A 264 -7.73 -5.13 -12.98
CA CYS A 264 -8.08 -5.63 -11.65
C CYS A 264 -8.61 -7.06 -11.68
N THR A 265 -7.91 -7.97 -11.04
CA THR A 265 -8.36 -9.36 -10.80
C THR A 265 -8.67 -9.63 -9.33
N CYS A 266 -8.12 -8.82 -8.43
CA CYS A 266 -8.30 -8.99 -6.98
C CYS A 266 -8.42 -7.65 -6.26
N VAL A 267 -9.30 -7.59 -5.28
CA VAL A 267 -9.50 -6.42 -4.41
C VAL A 267 -9.18 -6.78 -2.96
N ILE A 268 -8.45 -5.90 -2.29
CA ILE A 268 -8.25 -5.92 -0.85
C ILE A 268 -9.10 -4.82 -0.24
N GLY A 269 -9.94 -5.13 0.76
CA GLY A 269 -10.76 -4.10 1.40
C GLY A 269 -11.85 -4.69 2.28
N GLY A 270 -12.82 -3.86 2.61
CA GLY A 270 -14.01 -4.22 3.36
C GLY A 270 -14.27 -3.32 4.56
N PHE A 271 -13.35 -3.24 5.51
CA PHE A 271 -13.54 -2.41 6.70
C PHE A 271 -13.08 -0.97 6.50
N ASP A 272 -13.83 -0.03 7.08
CA ASP A 272 -13.39 1.35 7.20
C ASP A 272 -12.19 1.46 8.17
N GLN A 273 -11.21 2.28 7.82
CA GLN A 273 -9.95 2.46 8.54
C GLN A 273 -9.98 3.55 9.62
N ILE A 274 -11.06 4.32 9.74
CA ILE A 274 -11.08 5.49 10.64
C ILE A 274 -11.14 5.10 12.13
N PRO A 275 -10.63 5.93 13.05
CA PRO A 275 -10.86 5.75 14.47
C PRO A 275 -12.36 5.70 14.80
N GLY A 276 -12.75 4.71 15.60
CA GLY A 276 -14.16 4.47 15.95
C GLY A 276 -14.93 3.58 14.98
N SER A 277 -14.33 3.20 13.83
CA SER A 277 -14.93 2.26 12.88
C SER A 277 -15.23 0.89 13.48
N LEU A 278 -15.96 0.08 12.74
CA LEU A 278 -16.39 -1.25 13.17
C LEU A 278 -15.21 -2.15 13.53
N ILE A 279 -14.15 -2.18 12.71
CA ILE A 279 -12.96 -3.00 13.03
C ILE A 279 -12.22 -2.49 14.28
N HIS A 280 -12.32 -1.19 14.57
CA HIS A 280 -11.65 -0.60 15.73
C HIS A 280 -12.43 -0.77 17.04
N LYS A 281 -13.77 -0.65 17.03
CA LYS A 281 -14.60 -0.56 18.27
C LYS A 281 -15.83 -1.46 18.26
N GLY A 282 -16.07 -2.21 17.19
CA GLY A 282 -17.24 -3.08 17.07
C GLY A 282 -17.18 -4.30 17.99
N SER A 283 -18.33 -4.84 18.30
CA SER A 283 -18.48 -6.13 18.98
C SER A 283 -18.22 -7.29 18.01
N ARG A 284 -17.96 -8.47 18.57
CA ARG A 284 -17.77 -9.71 17.79
C ARG A 284 -18.95 -9.99 16.85
N GLU A 285 -20.18 -9.80 17.34
CA GLU A 285 -21.40 -10.08 16.55
C GLU A 285 -21.58 -9.04 15.41
N GLU A 286 -21.26 -7.77 15.66
CA GLU A 286 -21.30 -6.74 14.60
C GLU A 286 -20.26 -7.00 13.53
N ILE A 287 -19.02 -7.32 13.91
CA ILE A 287 -17.95 -7.71 12.98
C ILE A 287 -18.35 -8.94 12.17
N ARG A 288 -18.90 -9.97 12.86
CA ARG A 288 -19.37 -11.19 12.20
C ARG A 288 -20.45 -10.90 11.17
N ARG A 289 -21.48 -10.15 11.55
CA ARG A 289 -22.59 -9.78 10.65
C ARG A 289 -22.07 -9.03 9.43
N PHE A 290 -21.23 -8.03 9.65
CA PHE A 290 -20.64 -7.25 8.57
C PHE A 290 -19.87 -8.14 7.57
N VAL A 291 -19.03 -9.05 8.05
CA VAL A 291 -18.25 -9.97 7.19
C VAL A 291 -19.20 -10.86 6.39
N PHE A 292 -20.26 -11.39 7.01
CA PHE A 292 -21.25 -12.21 6.30
C PHE A 292 -21.97 -11.41 5.19
N ASP A 293 -22.42 -10.20 5.50
CA ASP A 293 -23.10 -9.33 4.53
C ASP A 293 -22.18 -8.99 3.37
N LEU A 294 -20.92 -8.64 3.67
CA LEU A 294 -19.89 -8.33 2.68
C LEU A 294 -19.62 -9.52 1.75
N LEU A 295 -19.43 -10.72 2.30
CA LEU A 295 -19.13 -11.92 1.53
C LEU A 295 -20.33 -12.48 0.79
N ASN A 296 -21.55 -12.30 1.30
CA ASN A 296 -22.77 -12.66 0.57
C ASN A 296 -22.94 -11.82 -0.71
N VAL A 297 -22.46 -10.58 -0.71
CA VAL A 297 -22.52 -9.70 -1.88
C VAL A 297 -21.35 -9.98 -2.84
N ASN A 298 -20.14 -10.12 -2.32
CA ASN A 298 -18.91 -10.10 -3.15
C ASN A 298 -18.35 -11.50 -3.44
N GLY A 299 -18.70 -12.52 -2.67
CA GLY A 299 -18.12 -13.85 -2.78
C GLY A 299 -16.66 -13.89 -2.31
N SER A 300 -15.95 -14.96 -2.70
CA SER A 300 -14.53 -15.20 -2.37
C SER A 300 -13.57 -15.04 -3.56
N ALA A 301 -14.09 -14.96 -4.79
CA ALA A 301 -13.26 -14.89 -5.99
C ALA A 301 -12.54 -13.54 -6.09
N GLY A 302 -11.21 -13.55 -6.14
CA GLY A 302 -10.41 -12.33 -6.28
C GLY A 302 -10.73 -11.31 -5.17
N PHE A 303 -10.87 -11.78 -3.92
CA PHE A 303 -11.17 -10.90 -2.79
C PHE A 303 -10.33 -11.28 -1.56
N ILE A 304 -9.81 -10.27 -0.88
CA ILE A 304 -9.09 -10.38 0.38
C ILE A 304 -9.76 -9.44 1.38
N LEU A 305 -10.17 -10.00 2.52
CA LEU A 305 -10.73 -9.19 3.59
C LEU A 305 -9.63 -8.39 4.28
N GLY A 306 -9.77 -7.09 4.28
CA GLY A 306 -8.88 -6.14 4.92
C GLY A 306 -9.62 -4.86 5.25
N ALA A 307 -8.89 -3.76 5.25
CA ALA A 307 -9.44 -2.43 5.44
C ALA A 307 -9.12 -1.52 4.24
N ASP A 308 -9.82 -0.42 4.13
CA ASP A 308 -9.65 0.59 3.10
C ASP A 308 -8.24 1.20 3.08
N CYS A 309 -7.62 1.31 4.25
CA CYS A 309 -6.26 1.78 4.46
C CYS A 309 -5.70 1.23 5.79
N THR A 310 -4.66 1.85 6.30
CA THR A 310 -4.05 1.60 7.61
C THR A 310 -5.08 1.82 8.73
N ILE A 311 -5.34 0.78 9.53
CA ILE A 311 -6.26 0.86 10.67
C ILE A 311 -5.57 1.48 11.90
N PRO A 312 -6.33 1.94 12.93
CA PRO A 312 -5.76 2.45 14.17
C PRO A 312 -4.83 1.43 14.85
N SER A 313 -3.66 1.88 15.28
CA SER A 313 -2.64 1.00 15.89
C SER A 313 -3.03 0.43 17.26
N ASP A 314 -4.09 0.93 17.86
CA ASP A 314 -4.70 0.44 19.11
C ASP A 314 -5.93 -0.46 18.87
N THR A 315 -6.15 -0.89 17.63
CA THR A 315 -7.18 -1.89 17.32
C THR A 315 -6.86 -3.21 18.03
N PRO A 316 -7.79 -3.76 18.84
CA PRO A 316 -7.55 -5.02 19.52
C PRO A 316 -7.31 -6.16 18.54
N ALA A 317 -6.30 -7.00 18.81
CA ALA A 317 -6.00 -8.15 17.94
C ALA A 317 -7.18 -9.13 17.84
N GLU A 318 -8.00 -9.21 18.86
CA GLU A 318 -9.22 -10.03 18.90
C GLU A 318 -10.20 -9.63 17.78
N HIS A 319 -10.30 -8.35 17.43
CA HIS A 319 -11.20 -7.90 16.36
C HIS A 319 -10.75 -8.45 14.99
N LEU A 320 -9.44 -8.50 14.75
CA LEU A 320 -8.87 -9.10 13.54
C LEU A 320 -9.11 -10.62 13.51
N ILE A 321 -8.99 -11.27 14.66
CA ILE A 321 -9.29 -12.71 14.83
C ILE A 321 -10.77 -12.96 14.56
N TRP A 322 -11.68 -12.15 15.11
CA TRP A 322 -13.13 -12.31 14.88
C TRP A 322 -13.51 -12.13 13.41
N ALA A 323 -12.87 -11.18 12.71
CA ALA A 323 -13.07 -11.00 11.27
C ALA A 323 -12.65 -12.25 10.48
N ARG A 324 -11.51 -12.87 10.81
CA ARG A 324 -11.05 -14.12 10.19
C ARG A 324 -11.94 -15.32 10.55
N GLU A 325 -12.38 -15.42 11.80
CA GLU A 325 -13.31 -16.47 12.24
C GLU A 325 -14.63 -16.36 11.49
N ALA A 326 -15.15 -15.15 11.29
CA ALA A 326 -16.35 -14.90 10.52
C ALA A 326 -16.21 -15.33 9.05
N CYS A 327 -15.04 -15.09 8.41
CA CYS A 327 -14.75 -15.61 7.07
C CYS A 327 -14.84 -17.13 7.03
N ARG A 328 -14.17 -17.82 7.98
CA ARG A 328 -14.18 -19.30 8.07
C ARG A 328 -15.58 -19.86 8.28
N GLU A 329 -16.35 -19.25 9.17
CA GLU A 329 -17.73 -19.65 9.40
C GLU A 329 -18.61 -19.47 8.15
N TRP A 330 -18.42 -18.38 7.39
CA TRP A 330 -19.12 -18.15 6.13
C TRP A 330 -18.72 -19.20 5.08
N GLU A 331 -17.43 -19.52 4.95
CA GLU A 331 -16.90 -20.54 4.05
C GLU A 331 -17.50 -21.92 4.32
N GLU A 332 -17.67 -22.31 5.60
CA GLU A 332 -18.25 -23.58 6.02
C GLU A 332 -19.76 -23.68 5.69
N ARG A 333 -20.47 -22.56 5.72
CA ARG A 333 -21.93 -22.50 5.44
C ARG A 333 -22.24 -22.38 3.94
N ARG A 334 -21.26 -22.02 3.13
CA ARG A 334 -21.43 -21.88 1.69
C ARG A 334 -21.77 -23.24 1.07
N PRO A 335 -22.83 -23.34 0.23
CA PRO A 335 -23.08 -24.56 -0.53
C PRO A 335 -21.81 -24.92 -1.33
N ARG A 336 -21.25 -26.09 -1.10
CA ARG A 336 -20.16 -26.60 -1.93
C ARG A 336 -20.67 -26.78 -3.34
N THR A 337 -20.51 -25.81 -4.20
CA THR A 337 -20.66 -26.01 -5.64
C THR A 337 -19.68 -27.11 -6.01
N ALA A 338 -20.20 -28.23 -6.48
CA ALA A 338 -19.39 -29.36 -6.91
C ALA A 338 -18.37 -28.85 -7.95
N PHE A 339 -17.12 -28.79 -7.57
CA PHE A 339 -16.02 -28.55 -8.51
C PHE A 339 -16.08 -29.72 -9.52
N GLN A 340 -16.64 -29.47 -10.69
CA GLN A 340 -16.45 -30.35 -11.82
C GLN A 340 -14.99 -30.22 -12.25
N PHE A 341 -14.17 -31.17 -11.80
CA PHE A 341 -12.90 -31.43 -12.45
C PHE A 341 -13.21 -31.81 -13.91
N LYS A 342 -12.90 -30.92 -14.83
CA LYS A 342 -12.73 -31.26 -16.23
C LYS A 342 -11.27 -31.32 -16.57
#